data_41afa40669e8ba37cbabcf601dfe99d2
#
_entry.id   41afa40669e8ba37cbabcf601dfe99d2
#
_cell.length_a   1.000
_cell.length_b   1.000
_cell.length_c   1.000
_cell.angle_alpha   90.00
_cell.angle_beta   90.00
_cell.angle_gamma   90.00
#
_symmetry.space_group_name_H-M   'P 1'
#
loop_
_entity.id
_entity.type
_entity.pdbx_description
1 polymer ?
#
loop_
_entity_poly.entity_id
_entity_poly.type
_entity_poly.pdbx_seq_one_letter_code
_entity_poly.pdbx_strand_id
1 'polypeptide(L)'
;MKKTLLLIDGSNFIFRAYHAVPPLTTSDGRPTNAIRGFLSMLRVLMKDVPTEYVACVVDPKGKTFRSDIYPEYKANRPPMPEELAVQIPVIFEGVKKEGIPFLQVPGIEADDTIGTLAKRATAEGFTVVIATGDKDYAQLVNEDVILINTMGKDNTWMNTEGVIQKFGVPPDRIIDYLALMGDKIDNVPGVPKCGEKTAVKWINEYGSMDGVIENADKIKGKIGENLRNSLEFLPTARALVTIKTDADLSEEVPTFETLRLREPNREELMDYYNKLEFRTWARELKKSSAAGEVKSLDF
;
A
#
# COMPACT_ATOMS: atom_id res chain seq x y z
N MET A 1 12.27 16.18 17.89
CA MET A 1 11.11 15.44 17.35
C MET A 1 11.64 14.31 16.51
N LYS A 2 10.98 13.12 16.52
CA LYS A 2 11.32 12.04 15.58
C LYS A 2 11.05 12.53 14.16
N LYS A 3 11.90 12.13 13.20
CA LYS A 3 11.64 12.35 11.77
C LYS A 3 10.47 11.45 11.35
N THR A 4 9.68 11.89 10.39
CA THR A 4 8.60 11.07 9.81
C THR A 4 9.00 10.59 8.42
N LEU A 5 8.76 9.31 8.13
CA LEU A 5 8.85 8.74 6.79
C LEU A 5 7.44 8.40 6.30
N LEU A 6 7.04 8.97 5.17
CA LEU A 6 5.79 8.65 4.49
C LEU A 6 6.05 7.62 3.39
N LEU A 7 5.44 6.45 3.51
CA LEU A 7 5.48 5.39 2.50
C LEU A 7 4.12 5.28 1.82
N ILE A 8 4.09 5.46 0.51
CA ILE A 8 2.86 5.48 -0.28
C ILE A 8 2.77 4.19 -1.09
N ASP A 9 1.74 3.42 -0.86
CA ASP A 9 1.37 2.27 -1.67
C ASP A 9 0.82 2.75 -3.02
N GLY A 10 1.72 2.98 -3.96
CA GLY A 10 1.42 3.54 -5.26
C GLY A 10 0.55 2.61 -6.10
N SER A 11 0.72 1.30 -5.98
CA SER A 11 -0.12 0.32 -6.69
C SER A 11 -1.58 0.43 -6.26
N ASN A 12 -1.85 0.47 -4.96
CA ASN A 12 -3.19 0.66 -4.42
C ASN A 12 -3.79 2.00 -4.87
N PHE A 13 -3.00 3.09 -4.81
CA PHE A 13 -3.44 4.42 -5.22
C PHE A 13 -3.79 4.50 -6.72
N ILE A 14 -3.04 3.83 -7.61
CA ILE A 14 -3.30 3.79 -9.05
C ILE A 14 -4.67 3.18 -9.34
N PHE A 15 -4.94 1.97 -8.83
CA PHE A 15 -6.21 1.30 -9.05
C PHE A 15 -7.39 2.09 -8.47
N ARG A 16 -7.22 2.67 -7.29
CA ARG A 16 -8.24 3.52 -6.67
C ARG A 16 -8.53 4.75 -7.51
N ALA A 17 -7.51 5.45 -7.96
CA ALA A 17 -7.66 6.64 -8.80
C ALA A 17 -8.43 6.33 -10.08
N TYR A 18 -8.11 5.21 -10.72
CA TYR A 18 -8.79 4.77 -11.94
C TYR A 18 -10.28 4.52 -11.74
N HIS A 19 -10.66 3.86 -10.64
CA HIS A 19 -12.06 3.53 -10.36
C HIS A 19 -12.86 4.67 -9.73
N ALA A 20 -12.21 5.59 -9.01
CA ALA A 20 -12.89 6.67 -8.31
C ALA A 20 -13.19 7.88 -9.19
N VAL A 21 -12.37 8.13 -10.21
CA VAL A 21 -12.51 9.29 -11.09
C VAL A 21 -13.24 8.89 -12.37
N PRO A 22 -14.34 9.57 -12.73
CA PRO A 22 -15.01 9.35 -14.00
C PRO A 22 -14.05 9.49 -15.19
N PRO A 23 -14.32 8.84 -16.33
CA PRO A 23 -13.49 8.97 -17.52
C PRO A 23 -13.20 10.43 -17.87
N LEU A 24 -11.92 10.75 -17.99
CA LEU A 24 -11.39 12.04 -18.43
C LEU A 24 -10.38 11.81 -19.54
N THR A 25 -10.41 12.67 -20.55
CA THR A 25 -9.46 12.63 -21.65
C THR A 25 -8.93 14.04 -21.94
N THR A 26 -7.75 14.10 -22.53
CA THR A 26 -7.26 15.32 -23.20
C THR A 26 -8.05 15.56 -24.49
N SER A 27 -7.88 16.73 -25.10
CA SER A 27 -8.55 17.09 -26.36
C SER A 27 -8.18 16.18 -27.52
N ASP A 28 -7.01 15.51 -27.46
CA ASP A 28 -6.55 14.49 -28.43
C ASP A 28 -6.96 13.05 -28.06
N GLY A 29 -7.81 12.87 -27.03
CA GLY A 29 -8.42 11.59 -26.66
C GLY A 29 -7.60 10.72 -25.71
N ARG A 30 -6.47 11.17 -25.17
CA ARG A 30 -5.68 10.38 -24.20
C ARG A 30 -6.39 10.31 -22.85
N PRO A 31 -6.57 9.12 -22.23
CA PRO A 31 -7.19 8.99 -20.93
C PRO A 31 -6.30 9.60 -19.83
N THR A 32 -6.90 10.34 -18.89
CA THR A 32 -6.19 11.07 -17.83
C THR A 32 -6.85 10.95 -16.45
N ASN A 33 -7.95 10.20 -16.33
CA ASN A 33 -8.68 10.07 -15.07
C ASN A 33 -7.83 9.46 -13.94
N ALA A 34 -7.09 8.38 -14.20
CA ALA A 34 -6.22 7.75 -13.21
C ALA A 34 -5.06 8.68 -12.82
N ILE A 35 -4.45 9.37 -13.80
CA ILE A 35 -3.37 10.34 -13.57
C ILE A 35 -3.88 11.46 -12.66
N ARG A 36 -5.03 12.06 -13.03
CA ARG A 36 -5.64 13.15 -12.27
C ARG A 36 -5.98 12.73 -10.84
N GLY A 37 -6.63 11.56 -10.71
CA GLY A 37 -7.01 11.02 -9.41
C GLY A 37 -5.82 10.74 -8.51
N PHE A 38 -4.81 10.08 -9.05
CA PHE A 38 -3.59 9.73 -8.33
C PHE A 38 -2.87 10.97 -7.79
N LEU A 39 -2.57 11.94 -8.66
CA LEU A 39 -1.89 13.17 -8.26
C LEU A 39 -2.74 14.03 -7.31
N SER A 40 -4.08 14.00 -7.45
CA SER A 40 -4.95 14.68 -6.49
C SER A 40 -4.86 14.06 -5.09
N MET A 41 -4.90 12.72 -5.00
CA MET A 41 -4.75 12.02 -3.72
C MET A 41 -3.37 12.26 -3.11
N LEU A 42 -2.33 12.25 -3.94
CA LEU A 42 -0.96 12.51 -3.52
C LEU A 42 -0.83 13.90 -2.88
N ARG A 43 -1.38 14.94 -3.52
CA ARG A 43 -1.37 16.32 -3.01
C ARG A 43 -2.09 16.45 -1.66
N VAL A 44 -3.27 15.82 -1.52
CA VAL A 44 -3.98 15.80 -0.24
C VAL A 44 -3.15 15.11 0.83
N LEU A 45 -2.58 13.95 0.50
CA LEU A 45 -1.75 13.19 1.44
C LEU A 45 -0.53 13.97 1.92
N MET A 46 0.19 14.62 1.00
CA MET A 46 1.37 15.42 1.34
C MET A 46 1.03 16.62 2.23
N LYS A 47 -0.18 17.19 2.10
CA LYS A 47 -0.67 18.24 2.98
C LYS A 47 -1.00 17.72 4.38
N ASP A 48 -1.59 16.52 4.48
CA ASP A 48 -2.01 15.92 5.74
C ASP A 48 -0.85 15.29 6.53
N VAL A 49 0.19 14.88 5.81
CA VAL A 49 1.41 14.29 6.37
C VAL A 49 2.63 15.10 5.92
N PRO A 50 2.83 16.32 6.46
CA PRO A 50 3.98 17.13 6.09
C PRO A 50 5.27 16.46 6.58
N THR A 51 6.14 16.12 5.63
CA THR A 51 7.41 15.45 5.91
C THR A 51 8.46 15.74 4.84
N GLU A 52 9.73 15.64 5.22
CA GLU A 52 10.87 15.72 4.28
C GLU A 52 11.24 14.35 3.67
N TYR A 53 10.71 13.23 4.22
CA TYR A 53 11.06 11.88 3.79
C TYR A 53 9.81 11.16 3.29
N VAL A 54 9.83 10.82 2.02
CA VAL A 54 8.69 10.17 1.36
C VAL A 54 9.16 9.19 0.29
N ALA A 55 8.41 8.13 0.06
CA ALA A 55 8.60 7.27 -1.10
C ALA A 55 7.24 6.80 -1.64
N CYS A 56 7.08 6.86 -2.94
CA CYS A 56 6.00 6.20 -3.65
C CYS A 56 6.51 4.86 -4.17
N VAL A 57 5.95 3.78 -3.68
CA VAL A 57 6.37 2.40 -3.96
C VAL A 57 5.32 1.72 -4.81
N VAL A 58 5.75 1.04 -5.88
CA VAL A 58 4.85 0.30 -6.76
C VAL A 58 5.36 -1.11 -7.01
N ASP A 59 4.44 -2.02 -7.34
CA ASP A 59 4.79 -3.38 -7.68
C ASP A 59 5.68 -3.46 -8.93
N PRO A 60 6.64 -4.39 -8.97
CA PRO A 60 7.40 -4.68 -10.18
C PRO A 60 6.53 -5.39 -11.21
N LYS A 61 7.03 -5.43 -12.44
CA LYS A 61 6.49 -6.32 -13.46
C LYS A 61 7.06 -7.73 -13.26
N GLY A 62 6.21 -8.73 -13.42
CA GLY A 62 6.65 -10.12 -13.40
C GLY A 62 6.29 -10.87 -12.11
N LYS A 63 6.90 -12.04 -11.96
CA LYS A 63 6.66 -12.93 -10.81
C LYS A 63 7.48 -12.48 -9.60
N THR A 64 6.93 -12.75 -8.42
CA THR A 64 7.59 -12.55 -7.13
C THR A 64 7.76 -13.89 -6.44
N PHE A 65 8.49 -13.95 -5.34
CA PHE A 65 8.73 -15.18 -4.58
C PHE A 65 7.43 -15.91 -4.17
N ARG A 66 6.32 -15.17 -4.01
CA ARG A 66 5.03 -15.78 -3.66
C ARG A 66 4.51 -16.69 -4.78
N SER A 67 4.78 -16.35 -6.04
CA SER A 67 4.45 -17.22 -7.18
C SER A 67 5.27 -18.53 -7.20
N ASP A 68 6.46 -18.53 -6.60
CA ASP A 68 7.27 -19.75 -6.46
C ASP A 68 6.77 -20.63 -5.31
N ILE A 69 6.25 -20.01 -4.24
CA ILE A 69 5.62 -20.75 -3.12
C ILE A 69 4.29 -21.35 -3.55
N TYR A 70 3.47 -20.56 -4.28
CA TYR A 70 2.13 -20.96 -4.71
C TYR A 70 1.84 -20.43 -6.11
N PRO A 71 1.92 -21.26 -7.15
CA PRO A 71 1.74 -20.85 -8.55
C PRO A 71 0.39 -20.18 -8.84
N GLU A 72 -0.67 -20.50 -8.08
CA GLU A 72 -1.99 -19.91 -8.22
C GLU A 72 -2.13 -18.53 -7.56
N TYR A 73 -1.10 -18.05 -6.86
CA TYR A 73 -1.08 -16.74 -6.23
C TYR A 73 -1.36 -15.64 -7.26
N LYS A 74 -2.38 -14.82 -6.99
CA LYS A 74 -2.88 -13.74 -7.88
C LYS A 74 -3.34 -14.20 -9.29
N ALA A 75 -3.44 -15.52 -9.55
CA ALA A 75 -3.81 -16.06 -10.87
C ALA A 75 -5.25 -15.72 -11.29
N ASN A 76 -6.12 -15.41 -10.34
CA ASN A 76 -7.51 -15.01 -10.57
C ASN A 76 -7.69 -13.50 -10.86
N ARG A 77 -6.61 -12.71 -10.80
CA ARG A 77 -6.70 -11.26 -11.08
C ARG A 77 -7.02 -11.03 -12.56
N PRO A 78 -8.02 -10.18 -12.88
CA PRO A 78 -8.29 -9.83 -14.27
C PRO A 78 -7.10 -9.06 -14.87
N PRO A 79 -6.93 -9.12 -16.20
CA PRO A 79 -5.92 -8.31 -16.85
C PRO A 79 -6.18 -6.82 -16.61
N MET A 80 -5.10 -6.06 -16.58
CA MET A 80 -5.19 -4.60 -16.40
C MET A 80 -5.94 -3.97 -17.57
N PRO A 81 -6.91 -3.07 -17.33
CA PRO A 81 -7.59 -2.33 -18.39
C PRO A 81 -6.57 -1.57 -19.27
N GLU A 82 -6.72 -1.63 -20.59
CA GLU A 82 -5.81 -0.94 -21.51
C GLU A 82 -5.73 0.57 -21.25
N GLU A 83 -6.88 1.19 -20.96
CA GLU A 83 -6.96 2.62 -20.61
C GLU A 83 -6.18 2.96 -19.35
N LEU A 84 -6.07 2.04 -18.38
CA LEU A 84 -5.22 2.22 -17.21
C LEU A 84 -3.75 2.00 -17.55
N ALA A 85 -3.46 0.95 -18.31
CA ALA A 85 -2.09 0.56 -18.65
C ALA A 85 -1.31 1.71 -19.33
N VAL A 86 -1.97 2.48 -20.22
CA VAL A 86 -1.35 3.63 -20.89
C VAL A 86 -1.13 4.83 -19.96
N GLN A 87 -1.87 4.94 -18.87
CA GLN A 87 -1.71 6.02 -17.90
C GLN A 87 -0.60 5.77 -16.88
N ILE A 88 -0.26 4.50 -16.58
CA ILE A 88 0.73 4.14 -15.54
C ILE A 88 2.10 4.80 -15.77
N PRO A 89 2.73 4.74 -16.96
CA PRO A 89 4.02 5.40 -17.17
C PRO A 89 3.95 6.92 -16.93
N VAL A 90 2.82 7.52 -17.27
CA VAL A 90 2.58 8.96 -17.10
C VAL A 90 2.41 9.31 -15.62
N ILE A 91 1.74 8.44 -14.83
CA ILE A 91 1.67 8.59 -13.37
C ILE A 91 3.08 8.54 -12.76
N PHE A 92 3.91 7.56 -13.15
CA PHE A 92 5.29 7.43 -12.66
C PHE A 92 6.14 8.66 -12.98
N GLU A 93 5.96 9.21 -14.19
CA GLU A 93 6.59 10.47 -14.57
C GLU A 93 6.12 11.62 -13.67
N GLY A 94 4.82 11.72 -13.42
CA GLY A 94 4.23 12.74 -12.56
C GLY A 94 4.78 12.71 -11.13
N VAL A 95 4.85 11.51 -10.51
CA VAL A 95 5.44 11.33 -9.17
C VAL A 95 6.86 11.89 -9.10
N LYS A 96 7.69 11.53 -10.09
CA LYS A 96 9.09 11.99 -10.15
C LYS A 96 9.18 13.50 -10.36
N LYS A 97 8.31 14.08 -11.20
CA LYS A 97 8.27 15.53 -11.45
C LYS A 97 7.76 16.33 -10.26
N GLU A 98 6.90 15.76 -9.41
CA GLU A 98 6.51 16.33 -8.11
C GLU A 98 7.65 16.24 -7.06
N GLY A 99 8.82 15.69 -7.42
CA GLY A 99 9.99 15.59 -6.55
C GLY A 99 9.94 14.42 -5.56
N ILE A 100 8.97 13.53 -5.70
CA ILE A 100 8.78 12.39 -4.79
C ILE A 100 9.67 11.22 -5.23
N PRO A 101 10.51 10.67 -4.35
CA PRO A 101 11.25 9.45 -4.60
C PRO A 101 10.31 8.29 -4.99
N PHE A 102 10.64 7.66 -6.11
CA PHE A 102 9.84 6.57 -6.69
C PHE A 102 10.62 5.27 -6.65
N LEU A 103 9.99 4.23 -6.10
CA LEU A 103 10.60 2.90 -5.97
C LEU A 103 9.76 1.84 -6.69
N GLN A 104 10.45 1.03 -7.47
CA GLN A 104 9.93 -0.18 -8.10
C GLN A 104 11.06 -1.21 -8.11
N VAL A 105 11.03 -2.15 -7.18
CA VAL A 105 12.14 -3.07 -6.93
C VAL A 105 11.89 -4.40 -7.67
N PRO A 106 12.77 -4.81 -8.60
CA PRO A 106 12.57 -6.04 -9.35
C PRO A 106 12.43 -7.27 -8.43
N GLY A 107 11.38 -8.07 -8.64
CA GLY A 107 11.15 -9.31 -7.89
C GLY A 107 10.62 -9.15 -6.46
N ILE A 108 10.49 -7.91 -5.96
CA ILE A 108 9.99 -7.61 -4.60
C ILE A 108 8.68 -6.83 -4.70
N GLU A 109 7.61 -7.32 -4.11
CA GLU A 109 6.32 -6.63 -4.11
C GLU A 109 6.38 -5.29 -3.35
N ALA A 110 5.48 -4.37 -3.68
CA ALA A 110 5.41 -3.07 -3.02
C ALA A 110 5.24 -3.22 -1.50
N ASP A 111 4.45 -4.21 -1.08
CA ASP A 111 4.19 -4.50 0.33
C ASP A 111 5.47 -4.87 1.08
N ASP A 112 6.30 -5.74 0.48
CA ASP A 112 7.57 -6.17 1.07
C ASP A 112 8.60 -5.05 1.10
N THR A 113 8.62 -4.23 0.06
CA THR A 113 9.46 -3.02 0.00
C THR A 113 9.06 -2.04 1.09
N ILE A 114 7.77 -1.74 1.24
CA ILE A 114 7.23 -0.85 2.28
C ILE A 114 7.48 -1.43 3.67
N GLY A 115 7.19 -2.72 3.87
CA GLY A 115 7.42 -3.39 5.16
C GLY A 115 8.88 -3.37 5.59
N THR A 116 9.80 -3.60 4.66
CA THR A 116 11.24 -3.55 4.91
C THR A 116 11.69 -2.12 5.25
N LEU A 117 11.25 -1.12 4.49
CA LEU A 117 11.57 0.28 4.77
C LEU A 117 10.99 0.75 6.10
N ALA A 118 9.76 0.34 6.43
CA ALA A 118 9.13 0.68 7.71
C ALA A 118 9.95 0.14 8.89
N LYS A 119 10.36 -1.13 8.83
CA LYS A 119 11.19 -1.75 9.88
C LYS A 119 12.57 -1.09 10.00
N ARG A 120 13.23 -0.81 8.87
CA ARG A 120 14.53 -0.12 8.88
C ARG A 120 14.41 1.30 9.45
N ALA A 121 13.38 2.05 9.04
CA ALA A 121 13.16 3.43 9.46
C ALA A 121 12.89 3.52 10.97
N THR A 122 12.06 2.63 11.52
CA THR A 122 11.80 2.61 12.98
C THR A 122 13.06 2.27 13.77
N ALA A 123 13.93 1.37 13.26
CA ALA A 123 15.21 1.08 13.88
C ALA A 123 16.17 2.29 13.88
N GLU A 124 16.03 3.22 12.91
CA GLU A 124 16.76 4.49 12.86
C GLU A 124 16.03 5.65 13.56
N GLY A 125 14.95 5.37 14.29
CA GLY A 125 14.23 6.34 15.12
C GLY A 125 13.22 7.21 14.38
N PHE A 126 12.78 6.81 13.16
CA PHE A 126 11.67 7.46 12.46
C PHE A 126 10.32 7.01 13.03
N THR A 127 9.34 7.88 12.91
CA THR A 127 7.92 7.47 12.86
C THR A 127 7.56 7.21 11.40
N VAL A 128 6.83 6.15 11.14
CA VAL A 128 6.45 5.76 9.77
C VAL A 128 4.95 5.90 9.59
N VAL A 129 4.54 6.56 8.51
CA VAL A 129 3.16 6.63 8.06
C VAL A 129 3.06 5.86 6.74
N ILE A 130 2.23 4.83 6.69
CA ILE A 130 1.97 4.07 5.47
C ILE A 130 0.62 4.49 4.91
N ALA A 131 0.62 5.05 3.71
CA ALA A 131 -0.59 5.48 3.02
C ALA A 131 -1.09 4.36 2.09
N THR A 132 -2.12 3.65 2.53
CA THR A 132 -2.71 2.53 1.80
C THR A 132 -4.18 2.32 2.14
N GLY A 133 -4.92 1.66 1.25
CA GLY A 133 -6.26 1.11 1.53
C GLY A 133 -6.23 -0.38 1.81
N ASP A 134 -5.07 -1.03 1.69
CA ASP A 134 -4.92 -2.45 1.87
C ASP A 134 -4.90 -2.83 3.36
N LYS A 135 -5.73 -3.82 3.71
CA LYS A 135 -5.88 -4.34 5.08
C LYS A 135 -4.62 -5.08 5.57
N ASP A 136 -3.84 -5.63 4.64
CA ASP A 136 -2.73 -6.50 4.97
C ASP A 136 -1.60 -5.75 5.68
N TYR A 137 -1.47 -4.44 5.41
CA TYR A 137 -0.53 -3.58 6.14
C TYR A 137 -0.86 -3.39 7.63
N ALA A 138 -2.06 -3.76 8.09
CA ALA A 138 -2.39 -3.72 9.52
C ALA A 138 -1.44 -4.58 10.37
N GLN A 139 -0.78 -5.60 9.77
CA GLN A 139 0.24 -6.42 10.43
C GLN A 139 1.52 -5.65 10.79
N LEU A 140 1.77 -4.50 10.15
CA LEU A 140 2.97 -3.68 10.38
C LEU A 140 2.77 -2.62 11.45
N VAL A 141 1.53 -2.37 11.89
CA VAL A 141 1.19 -1.31 12.83
C VAL A 141 1.80 -1.60 14.21
N ASN A 142 2.43 -0.57 14.78
CA ASN A 142 2.98 -0.59 16.13
C ASN A 142 3.08 0.84 16.67
N GLU A 143 3.88 1.07 17.73
CA GLU A 143 4.04 2.40 18.36
C GLU A 143 4.64 3.45 17.41
N ASP A 144 5.48 3.03 16.45
CA ASP A 144 6.19 3.89 15.51
C ASP A 144 5.68 3.78 14.07
N VAL A 145 4.75 2.85 13.78
CA VAL A 145 4.15 2.65 12.45
C VAL A 145 2.64 2.79 12.52
N ILE A 146 2.09 3.72 11.76
CA ILE A 146 0.65 3.95 11.64
C ILE A 146 0.22 3.96 10.17
N LEU A 147 -1.04 3.60 9.92
CA LEU A 147 -1.60 3.66 8.57
C LEU A 147 -2.45 4.90 8.40
N ILE A 148 -2.47 5.44 7.19
CA ILE A 148 -3.44 6.44 6.74
C ILE A 148 -4.19 5.91 5.51
N ASN A 149 -5.51 5.87 5.62
CA ASN A 149 -6.38 5.52 4.50
C ASN A 149 -7.09 6.77 4.00
N THR A 150 -6.81 7.13 2.76
CA THR A 150 -7.37 8.30 2.08
C THR A 150 -8.63 7.97 1.26
N MET A 151 -9.32 6.84 1.56
CA MET A 151 -10.47 6.35 0.77
C MET A 151 -11.78 7.10 1.00
N GLY A 152 -11.93 7.83 2.09
CA GLY A 152 -13.16 8.55 2.45
C GLY A 152 -13.12 10.03 2.06
N LYS A 153 -14.15 10.75 2.50
CA LYS A 153 -14.13 12.22 2.51
C LYS A 153 -13.03 12.76 3.42
N ASP A 154 -12.80 12.06 4.52
CA ASP A 154 -11.78 12.37 5.51
C ASP A 154 -10.78 11.22 5.57
N ASN A 155 -9.51 11.54 5.77
CA ASN A 155 -8.47 10.54 5.95
C ASN A 155 -8.67 9.81 7.28
N THR A 156 -8.58 8.48 7.24
CA THR A 156 -8.74 7.65 8.42
C THR A 156 -7.37 7.14 8.87
N TRP A 157 -6.97 7.56 10.06
CA TRP A 157 -5.77 7.08 10.71
C TRP A 157 -6.02 5.77 11.46
N MET A 158 -5.06 4.86 11.41
CA MET A 158 -5.16 3.57 12.06
C MET A 158 -3.86 3.25 12.79
N ASN A 159 -3.90 3.36 14.11
CA ASN A 159 -2.91 2.89 15.06
C ASN A 159 -3.29 1.50 15.61
N THR A 160 -2.60 1.01 16.62
CA THR A 160 -2.87 -0.30 17.24
C THR A 160 -4.32 -0.44 17.72
N GLU A 161 -4.87 0.58 18.37
CA GLU A 161 -6.27 0.58 18.83
C GLU A 161 -7.23 0.53 17.65
N GLY A 162 -6.94 1.28 16.57
CA GLY A 162 -7.71 1.27 15.33
C GLY A 162 -7.72 -0.10 14.65
N VAL A 163 -6.59 -0.82 14.67
CA VAL A 163 -6.50 -2.21 14.18
C VAL A 163 -7.40 -3.13 15.01
N ILE A 164 -7.28 -3.08 16.32
CA ILE A 164 -8.10 -3.90 17.23
C ILE A 164 -9.60 -3.60 17.02
N GLN A 165 -9.96 -2.34 16.92
CA GLN A 165 -11.36 -1.92 16.72
C GLN A 165 -11.91 -2.42 15.37
N LYS A 166 -11.08 -2.40 14.32
CA LYS A 166 -11.51 -2.77 12.98
C LYS A 166 -11.53 -4.29 12.76
N PHE A 167 -10.49 -4.99 13.21
CA PHE A 167 -10.28 -6.41 12.91
C PHE A 167 -10.63 -7.35 14.08
N GLY A 168 -10.78 -6.83 15.30
CA GLY A 168 -11.05 -7.63 16.50
C GLY A 168 -9.83 -8.40 17.03
N VAL A 169 -8.65 -8.17 16.45
CA VAL A 169 -7.35 -8.75 16.87
C VAL A 169 -6.27 -7.68 16.82
N PRO A 170 -5.21 -7.79 17.64
CA PRO A 170 -4.08 -6.86 17.60
C PRO A 170 -3.21 -7.06 16.35
N PRO A 171 -2.34 -6.08 16.01
CA PRO A 171 -1.50 -6.13 14.80
C PRO A 171 -0.67 -7.39 14.66
N ASP A 172 -0.10 -7.91 15.75
CA ASP A 172 0.71 -9.13 15.78
C ASP A 172 -0.10 -10.43 15.53
N ARG A 173 -1.43 -10.33 15.39
CA ARG A 173 -2.34 -11.43 15.03
C ARG A 173 -3.01 -11.26 13.67
N ILE A 174 -2.72 -10.18 12.96
CA ILE A 174 -3.28 -9.95 11.62
C ILE A 174 -2.83 -11.02 10.64
N ILE A 175 -1.59 -11.47 10.69
CA ILE A 175 -1.10 -12.57 9.83
C ILE A 175 -1.92 -13.86 10.07
N ASP A 176 -2.15 -14.21 11.33
CA ASP A 176 -2.95 -15.40 11.70
C ASP A 176 -4.41 -15.24 11.25
N TYR A 177 -4.97 -14.04 11.42
CA TYR A 177 -6.31 -13.69 10.98
C TYR A 177 -6.47 -13.85 9.46
N LEU A 178 -5.53 -13.31 8.68
CA LEU A 178 -5.55 -13.40 7.21
C LEU A 178 -5.33 -14.83 6.74
N ALA A 179 -4.40 -15.57 7.33
CA ALA A 179 -4.12 -16.97 6.96
C ALA A 179 -5.32 -17.89 7.21
N LEU A 180 -6.01 -17.71 8.34
CA LEU A 180 -7.21 -18.51 8.65
C LEU A 180 -8.37 -18.23 7.70
N MET A 181 -8.59 -16.95 7.34
CA MET A 181 -9.65 -16.57 6.40
C MET A 181 -9.30 -16.87 4.95
N GLY A 182 -8.02 -16.80 4.61
CA GLY A 182 -7.53 -16.69 3.25
C GLY A 182 -7.76 -15.31 2.65
N ASP A 183 -7.22 -15.10 1.46
CA ASP A 183 -7.45 -13.89 0.67
C ASP A 183 -7.95 -14.22 -0.74
N LYS A 184 -9.19 -13.84 -1.02
CA LYS A 184 -9.82 -14.10 -2.32
C LYS A 184 -9.25 -13.23 -3.44
N ILE A 185 -8.76 -12.02 -3.10
CA ILE A 185 -8.20 -11.09 -4.07
C ILE A 185 -6.88 -11.63 -4.59
N ASP A 186 -6.07 -12.19 -3.68
CA ASP A 186 -4.76 -12.76 -3.99
C ASP A 186 -4.79 -14.28 -4.21
N ASN A 187 -5.99 -14.85 -4.24
CA ASN A 187 -6.20 -16.28 -4.44
C ASN A 187 -5.47 -17.15 -3.41
N VAL A 188 -5.44 -16.70 -2.16
CA VAL A 188 -4.88 -17.45 -1.05
C VAL A 188 -5.97 -18.24 -0.35
N PRO A 189 -5.96 -19.60 -0.40
CA PRO A 189 -6.92 -20.40 0.32
C PRO A 189 -6.76 -20.26 1.84
N GLY A 190 -7.89 -20.08 2.53
CA GLY A 190 -7.99 -20.20 3.98
C GLY A 190 -8.82 -21.41 4.38
N VAL A 191 -9.26 -21.47 5.62
CA VAL A 191 -10.19 -22.49 6.10
C VAL A 191 -11.57 -22.23 5.48
N PRO A 192 -12.15 -23.18 4.72
CA PRO A 192 -13.46 -23.00 4.10
C PRO A 192 -14.54 -22.64 5.13
N LYS A 193 -15.31 -21.57 4.86
CA LYS A 193 -16.31 -20.97 5.73
C LYS A 193 -15.77 -20.29 7.01
N CYS A 194 -14.47 -20.14 7.17
CA CYS A 194 -13.88 -19.28 8.16
C CYS A 194 -13.94 -17.83 7.65
N GLY A 195 -14.85 -17.05 8.15
CA GLY A 195 -14.90 -15.60 7.94
C GLY A 195 -14.34 -14.86 9.15
N GLU A 196 -14.38 -13.52 9.09
CA GLU A 196 -13.86 -12.62 10.13
C GLU A 196 -14.24 -13.03 11.55
N LYS A 197 -15.54 -13.24 11.82
CA LYS A 197 -16.03 -13.60 13.15
C LYS A 197 -15.45 -14.92 13.67
N THR A 198 -15.23 -15.87 12.77
CA THR A 198 -14.68 -17.19 13.15
C THR A 198 -13.20 -17.10 13.43
N ALA A 199 -12.44 -16.39 12.57
CA ALA A 199 -11.03 -16.16 12.76
C ALA A 199 -10.74 -15.39 14.06
N VAL A 200 -11.46 -14.31 14.31
CA VAL A 200 -11.36 -13.54 15.56
C VAL A 200 -11.69 -14.39 16.78
N LYS A 201 -12.79 -15.16 16.73
CA LYS A 201 -13.16 -16.05 17.83
C LYS A 201 -12.05 -17.05 18.15
N TRP A 202 -11.51 -17.72 17.12
CA TRP A 202 -10.46 -18.72 17.30
C TRP A 202 -9.15 -18.12 17.83
N ILE A 203 -8.73 -16.97 17.28
CA ILE A 203 -7.52 -16.29 17.74
C ILE A 203 -7.68 -15.86 19.21
N ASN A 204 -8.81 -15.30 19.59
CA ASN A 204 -9.07 -14.88 20.97
C ASN A 204 -9.18 -16.08 21.93
N GLU A 205 -9.68 -17.24 21.48
CA GLU A 205 -9.82 -18.46 22.28
C GLU A 205 -8.49 -19.22 22.43
N TYR A 206 -7.71 -19.33 21.34
CA TYR A 206 -6.51 -20.16 21.26
C TYR A 206 -5.20 -19.35 21.17
N GLY A 207 -5.27 -18.02 21.13
CA GLY A 207 -4.14 -17.09 21.15
C GLY A 207 -3.48 -16.85 19.81
N SER A 208 -3.41 -17.84 18.92
CA SER A 208 -2.74 -17.75 17.61
C SER A 208 -3.27 -18.80 16.66
N MET A 209 -2.89 -18.71 15.37
CA MET A 209 -3.17 -19.79 14.40
C MET A 209 -2.53 -21.11 14.83
N ASP A 210 -1.33 -21.10 15.44
CA ASP A 210 -0.69 -22.31 15.94
C ASP A 210 -1.52 -22.93 17.06
N GLY A 211 -2.03 -22.11 18.00
CA GLY A 211 -2.96 -22.57 19.03
C GLY A 211 -4.26 -23.13 18.45
N VAL A 212 -4.78 -22.56 17.37
CA VAL A 212 -5.94 -23.10 16.64
C VAL A 212 -5.63 -24.45 16.02
N ILE A 213 -4.47 -24.61 15.41
CA ILE A 213 -3.99 -25.88 14.81
C ILE A 213 -3.85 -26.96 15.88
N GLU A 214 -3.19 -26.66 16.99
CA GLU A 214 -3.00 -27.61 18.12
C GLU A 214 -4.32 -28.06 18.73
N ASN A 215 -5.36 -27.24 18.66
CA ASN A 215 -6.68 -27.55 19.21
C ASN A 215 -7.72 -27.92 18.13
N ALA A 216 -7.30 -28.22 16.91
CA ALA A 216 -8.21 -28.49 15.78
C ALA A 216 -9.20 -29.63 16.06
N ASP A 217 -8.81 -30.65 16.82
CA ASP A 217 -9.68 -31.76 17.18
C ASP A 217 -10.77 -31.41 18.20
N LYS A 218 -10.58 -30.29 18.97
CA LYS A 218 -11.56 -29.81 19.92
C LYS A 218 -12.65 -28.97 19.22
N ILE A 219 -12.38 -28.45 18.04
CA ILE A 219 -13.30 -27.64 17.26
C ILE A 219 -14.29 -28.57 16.54
N LYS A 220 -15.53 -28.57 17.01
CA LYS A 220 -16.59 -29.48 16.53
C LYS A 220 -17.34 -28.94 15.32
N GLY A 221 -18.10 -29.82 14.69
CA GLY A 221 -18.98 -29.46 13.56
C GLY A 221 -18.24 -29.30 12.24
N LYS A 222 -18.96 -28.87 11.21
CA LYS A 222 -18.42 -28.74 9.84
C LYS A 222 -17.26 -27.78 9.72
N ILE A 223 -17.23 -26.74 10.54
CA ILE A 223 -16.11 -25.77 10.55
C ILE A 223 -14.83 -26.38 11.10
N GLY A 224 -14.91 -27.25 12.13
CA GLY A 224 -13.78 -27.99 12.64
C GLY A 224 -13.24 -29.04 11.65
N GLU A 225 -14.15 -29.72 10.91
CA GLU A 225 -13.76 -30.58 9.81
C GLU A 225 -13.03 -29.81 8.71
N ASN A 226 -13.55 -28.63 8.31
CA ASN A 226 -12.90 -27.78 7.34
C ASN A 226 -11.51 -27.34 7.81
N LEU A 227 -11.35 -26.97 9.08
CA LEU A 227 -10.05 -26.65 9.65
C LEU A 227 -9.06 -27.81 9.52
N ARG A 228 -9.45 -29.01 9.98
CA ARG A 228 -8.58 -30.20 9.90
C ARG A 228 -8.17 -30.52 8.46
N ASN A 229 -9.07 -30.35 7.50
CA ASN A 229 -8.78 -30.55 6.07
C ASN A 229 -7.86 -29.44 5.49
N SER A 230 -7.69 -28.31 6.16
CA SER A 230 -6.87 -27.18 5.72
C SER A 230 -5.49 -27.13 6.40
N LEU A 231 -5.23 -27.98 7.40
CA LEU A 231 -4.02 -27.89 8.23
C LEU A 231 -2.72 -27.93 7.42
N GLU A 232 -2.67 -28.73 6.36
CA GLU A 232 -1.50 -28.85 5.51
C GLU A 232 -1.17 -27.55 4.75
N PHE A 233 -2.20 -26.78 4.36
CA PHE A 233 -2.01 -25.56 3.59
C PHE A 233 -1.83 -24.30 4.46
N LEU A 234 -2.26 -24.30 5.72
CA LEU A 234 -2.19 -23.10 6.56
C LEU A 234 -0.79 -22.48 6.72
N PRO A 235 0.32 -23.25 6.82
CA PRO A 235 1.66 -22.68 6.81
C PRO A 235 1.98 -21.93 5.50
N THR A 236 1.53 -22.46 4.36
CA THR A 236 1.65 -21.78 3.05
C THR A 236 0.80 -20.53 3.01
N ALA A 237 -0.45 -20.57 3.46
CA ALA A 237 -1.30 -19.40 3.55
C ALA A 237 -0.65 -18.29 4.40
N ARG A 238 -0.09 -18.64 5.58
CA ARG A 238 0.67 -17.71 6.43
C ARG A 238 1.84 -17.08 5.67
N ALA A 239 2.63 -17.87 4.96
CA ALA A 239 3.77 -17.37 4.20
C ALA A 239 3.35 -16.40 3.09
N LEU A 240 2.21 -16.65 2.44
CA LEU A 240 1.69 -15.80 1.35
C LEU A 240 1.15 -14.46 1.84
N VAL A 241 0.50 -14.42 3.02
CA VAL A 241 -0.08 -13.18 3.58
C VAL A 241 0.91 -12.39 4.42
N THR A 242 2.08 -12.95 4.72
CA THR A 242 3.11 -12.25 5.49
C THR A 242 3.87 -11.26 4.62
N ILE A 243 3.89 -10.01 5.02
CA ILE A 243 4.74 -8.98 4.42
C ILE A 243 6.18 -9.20 4.88
N LYS A 244 7.12 -9.37 3.94
CA LYS A 244 8.55 -9.44 4.26
C LYS A 244 9.05 -8.09 4.74
N THR A 245 9.88 -8.13 5.77
CA THR A 245 10.47 -6.93 6.37
C THR A 245 12.01 -6.98 6.40
N ASP A 246 12.58 -7.83 5.56
CA ASP A 246 14.02 -8.13 5.48
C ASP A 246 14.52 -8.25 4.03
N ALA A 247 13.81 -7.66 3.07
CA ALA A 247 14.24 -7.63 1.69
C ALA A 247 15.54 -6.80 1.55
N ASP A 248 16.42 -7.22 0.65
CA ASP A 248 17.62 -6.44 0.35
C ASP A 248 17.23 -5.26 -0.55
N LEU A 249 17.32 -4.07 0.02
CA LEU A 249 17.06 -2.78 -0.64
C LEU A 249 18.31 -1.88 -0.61
N SER A 250 19.49 -2.47 -0.45
CA SER A 250 20.73 -1.72 -0.29
C SER A 250 21.12 -0.92 -1.53
N GLU A 251 20.73 -1.37 -2.72
CA GLU A 251 20.96 -0.66 -3.98
C GLU A 251 19.97 0.50 -4.17
N GLU A 252 18.67 0.28 -3.93
CA GLU A 252 17.62 1.28 -4.16
C GLU A 252 17.59 2.34 -3.05
N VAL A 253 17.78 1.92 -1.82
CA VAL A 253 17.74 2.79 -0.63
C VAL A 253 18.96 2.51 0.27
N PRO A 254 20.17 2.92 -0.13
CA PRO A 254 21.37 2.77 0.69
C PRO A 254 21.26 3.54 2.01
N THR A 255 20.61 4.70 2.01
CA THR A 255 20.30 5.52 3.19
C THR A 255 18.94 6.20 3.02
N PHE A 256 18.29 6.61 4.12
CA PHE A 256 17.02 7.35 4.04
C PHE A 256 17.14 8.74 3.41
N GLU A 257 18.34 9.32 3.32
CA GLU A 257 18.54 10.58 2.58
C GLU A 257 18.19 10.45 1.08
N THR A 258 18.23 9.24 0.52
CA THR A 258 17.77 8.98 -0.86
C THR A 258 16.26 9.14 -1.02
N LEU A 259 15.51 9.05 0.08
CA LEU A 259 14.05 9.23 0.14
C LEU A 259 13.65 10.66 0.53
N ARG A 260 14.58 11.60 0.53
CA ARG A 260 14.25 12.99 0.81
C ARG A 260 13.43 13.58 -0.34
N LEU A 261 12.33 14.25 -0.01
CA LEU A 261 11.53 15.02 -0.95
C LEU A 261 12.40 16.06 -1.64
N ARG A 262 12.33 16.14 -2.96
CA ARG A 262 13.12 17.06 -3.78
C ARG A 262 12.26 18.23 -4.23
N GLU A 263 12.86 19.38 -4.42
CA GLU A 263 12.15 20.47 -5.07
C GLU A 263 11.83 20.09 -6.52
N PRO A 264 10.56 20.24 -6.95
CA PRO A 264 10.17 19.99 -8.33
C PRO A 264 10.88 20.93 -9.32
N ASN A 265 11.30 20.39 -10.46
CA ASN A 265 11.67 21.25 -11.58
C ASN A 265 10.40 21.87 -12.17
N ARG A 266 10.23 23.18 -11.95
CA ARG A 266 8.99 23.91 -12.26
C ARG A 266 8.68 23.93 -13.76
N GLU A 267 9.68 24.05 -14.63
CA GLU A 267 9.48 24.06 -16.08
C GLU A 267 8.98 22.70 -16.56
N GLU A 268 9.64 21.63 -16.13
CA GLU A 268 9.24 20.27 -16.49
C GLU A 268 7.85 19.90 -15.94
N LEU A 269 7.54 20.35 -14.72
CA LEU A 269 6.23 20.13 -14.12
C LEU A 269 5.13 20.92 -14.83
N MET A 270 5.44 22.15 -15.26
CA MET A 270 4.54 22.98 -16.06
C MET A 270 4.23 22.33 -17.40
N ASP A 271 5.26 21.84 -18.10
CA ASP A 271 5.11 21.13 -19.37
C ASP A 271 4.27 19.86 -19.23
N TYR A 272 4.51 19.11 -18.15
CA TYR A 272 3.73 17.92 -17.82
C TYR A 272 2.24 18.24 -17.62
N TYR A 273 1.90 19.27 -16.83
CA TYR A 273 0.51 19.67 -16.63
C TYR A 273 -0.14 20.20 -17.91
N ASN A 274 0.59 20.95 -18.73
CA ASN A 274 0.08 21.46 -20.00
C ASN A 274 -0.21 20.32 -20.99
N LYS A 275 0.67 19.32 -21.10
CA LYS A 275 0.47 18.13 -21.93
C LYS A 275 -0.75 17.29 -21.54
N LEU A 276 -1.12 17.32 -20.26
CA LEU A 276 -2.28 16.63 -19.71
C LEU A 276 -3.52 17.51 -19.60
N GLU A 277 -3.43 18.77 -20.03
CA GLU A 277 -4.49 19.77 -19.94
C GLU A 277 -4.97 20.02 -18.48
N PHE A 278 -4.09 19.85 -17.50
CA PHE A 278 -4.38 20.15 -16.10
C PHE A 278 -4.25 21.65 -15.82
N ARG A 279 -5.11 22.43 -16.48
CA ARG A 279 -5.07 23.90 -16.54
C ARG A 279 -5.07 24.58 -15.16
N THR A 280 -5.81 24.01 -14.19
CA THR A 280 -5.85 24.54 -12.81
C THR A 280 -4.48 24.44 -12.17
N TRP A 281 -3.85 23.28 -12.18
CA TRP A 281 -2.53 23.06 -11.59
C TRP A 281 -1.42 23.85 -12.29
N ALA A 282 -1.46 23.95 -13.61
CA ALA A 282 -0.55 24.80 -14.36
C ALA A 282 -0.68 26.29 -13.94
N ARG A 283 -1.92 26.75 -13.71
CA ARG A 283 -2.18 28.12 -13.24
C ARG A 283 -1.70 28.35 -11.80
N GLU A 284 -1.92 27.41 -10.90
CA GLU A 284 -1.43 27.44 -9.52
C GLU A 284 0.10 27.52 -9.48
N LEU A 285 0.76 26.64 -10.24
CA LEU A 285 2.22 26.62 -10.35
C LEU A 285 2.77 27.96 -10.88
N LYS A 286 2.11 28.59 -11.86
CA LYS A 286 2.49 29.90 -12.39
C LYS A 286 2.32 31.02 -11.35
N LYS A 287 1.24 30.99 -10.55
CA LYS A 287 0.98 32.00 -9.52
C LYS A 287 2.01 31.94 -8.39
N SER A 288 2.41 30.74 -7.94
CA SER A 288 3.43 30.57 -6.90
C SER A 288 4.82 31.09 -7.34
N SER A 289 5.09 31.16 -8.66
CA SER A 289 6.30 31.78 -9.21
C SER A 289 6.28 33.31 -9.14
N ALA A 290 5.11 33.92 -9.34
CA ALA A 290 4.95 35.39 -9.37
C ALA A 290 4.99 36.02 -7.96
N ALA A 291 4.69 35.19 -6.90
CA ALA A 291 4.63 35.69 -5.53
C ALA A 291 6.00 35.77 -4.81
N GLY A 292 7.10 35.36 -5.46
CA GLY A 292 8.46 35.42 -4.88
C GLY A 292 8.66 34.56 -3.62
N GLU A 293 7.64 33.80 -3.24
CA GLU A 293 7.70 32.89 -2.11
C GLU A 293 8.15 31.51 -2.60
N VAL A 294 9.38 31.14 -2.23
CA VAL A 294 9.78 29.74 -2.06
C VAL A 294 8.99 29.22 -0.85
N LYS A 295 7.68 29.13 -0.99
CA LYS A 295 6.88 28.24 -0.18
C LYS A 295 6.95 26.92 -0.91
N SER A 296 7.45 25.88 -0.24
CA SER A 296 7.05 24.51 -0.50
C SER A 296 5.63 24.57 -1.06
N LEU A 297 5.39 24.00 -2.26
CA LEU A 297 4.07 23.94 -2.86
C LEU A 297 3.08 23.73 -1.71
N ASP A 298 2.16 24.67 -1.49
CA ASP A 298 1.09 24.50 -0.52
C ASP A 298 0.30 23.26 -1.00
N PHE A 299 0.75 22.10 -0.52
CA PHE A 299 0.13 20.80 -0.72
C PHE A 299 -1.13 20.72 0.13
#